data_bcced9141b6b8be88480d1e79cd1bc19
#
_entry.id   bcced9141b6b8be88480d1e79cd1bc19
#
_cell.length_a   1.000
_cell.length_b   1.000
_cell.length_c   1.000
_cell.angle_alpha   90.00
_cell.angle_beta   90.00
_cell.angle_gamma   90.00
#
_symmetry.space_group_name_H-M   'P 1'
#
loop_
_entity.id
_entity.type
_entity.pdbx_description
1 polymer ?
#
loop_
_entity_poly.entity_id
_entity_poly.type
_entity_poly.pdbx_seq_one_letter_code
_entity_poly.pdbx_strand_id
1 'polypeptide(L)'
;MKKNIENFKIFYSSPLGKVVSKIIAKKISQNWTTDSNLRIALIGFGSAYLDLVNRKAQSFFLLIPMLHGLYHFSLKKNNLTASVNEYNLPIDDLSLDRLLVIHSFEYLNDHKIFLRESWRALDKNGEIFIIVPHSFGLWRRYYKNNFFALRTFTIFELNSLLVNNFFTPISIDYSLFFPPNNNYFFKKASFFEKVGSRFFNFFAGVIIIKAKKNYSAAILKERNIIKRKTTRASRVDAI
;
A
#
# COMPACT_ATOMS: atom_id res chain seq x y z
N MET A 1 -20.16 5.84 7.22
CA MET A 1 -19.09 5.51 6.26
C MET A 1 -18.41 6.71 5.60
N LYS A 2 -19.06 7.87 5.43
CA LYS A 2 -18.42 9.13 4.94
C LYS A 2 -17.31 9.70 5.84
N LYS A 3 -17.20 9.24 7.07
CA LYS A 3 -16.30 9.83 8.09
C LYS A 3 -14.79 9.58 7.88
N ASN A 4 -14.40 8.56 7.12
CA ASN A 4 -12.97 8.19 7.05
C ASN A 4 -12.14 9.20 6.23
N ILE A 5 -12.62 9.65 5.07
CA ILE A 5 -11.89 10.63 4.24
C ILE A 5 -11.76 11.97 4.94
N GLU A 6 -12.81 12.44 5.60
CA GLU A 6 -12.76 13.69 6.36
C GLU A 6 -11.74 13.63 7.49
N ASN A 7 -11.69 12.51 8.22
CA ASN A 7 -10.69 12.31 9.27
C ASN A 7 -9.26 12.34 8.74
N PHE A 8 -9.00 11.73 7.58
CA PHE A 8 -7.69 11.80 6.93
C PHE A 8 -7.34 13.20 6.47
N LYS A 9 -8.30 13.96 5.91
CA LYS A 9 -8.08 15.36 5.55
C LYS A 9 -7.70 16.21 6.77
N ILE A 10 -8.49 16.11 7.83
CA ILE A 10 -8.25 16.84 9.09
C ILE A 10 -6.88 16.46 9.64
N PHE A 11 -6.57 15.16 9.66
CA PHE A 11 -5.28 14.68 10.15
C PHE A 11 -4.12 15.26 9.33
N TYR A 12 -4.10 15.08 8.01
CA TYR A 12 -2.99 15.54 7.15
C TYR A 12 -2.90 17.06 7.02
N SER A 13 -3.96 17.80 7.33
CA SER A 13 -3.93 19.26 7.45
C SER A 13 -3.31 19.72 8.78
N SER A 14 -3.28 18.86 9.79
CA SER A 14 -2.73 19.18 11.12
C SER A 14 -1.19 19.26 11.09
N PRO A 15 -0.57 19.95 12.08
CA PRO A 15 0.89 19.96 12.23
C PRO A 15 1.49 18.56 12.33
N LEU A 16 0.86 17.66 13.07
CA LEU A 16 1.27 16.26 13.19
C LEU A 16 1.20 15.52 11.84
N GLY A 17 0.08 15.64 11.13
CA GLY A 17 -0.10 14.99 9.83
C GLY A 17 0.88 15.47 8.78
N LYS A 18 1.26 16.76 8.79
CA LYS A 18 2.32 17.32 7.92
C LYS A 18 3.69 16.72 8.21
N VAL A 19 4.01 16.45 9.48
CA VAL A 19 5.26 15.77 9.85
C VAL A 19 5.22 14.31 9.40
N VAL A 20 4.12 13.62 9.66
CA VAL A 20 3.90 12.22 9.25
C VAL A 20 4.04 12.06 7.73
N SER A 21 3.37 12.92 6.94
CA SER A 21 3.45 12.84 5.48
C SER A 21 4.86 13.03 4.96
N LYS A 22 5.63 13.99 5.52
CA LYS A 22 7.03 14.21 5.15
C LYS A 22 7.92 13.00 5.44
N ILE A 23 7.74 12.37 6.61
CA ILE A 23 8.52 11.21 7.03
C ILE A 23 8.23 10.02 6.12
N ILE A 24 6.97 9.70 5.91
CA ILE A 24 6.55 8.59 5.04
C ILE A 24 6.97 8.86 3.59
N ALA A 25 6.77 10.07 3.06
CA ALA A 25 7.21 10.45 1.72
C ALA A 25 8.72 10.27 1.54
N LYS A 26 9.52 10.64 2.54
CA LYS A 26 10.98 10.42 2.53
C LYS A 26 11.32 8.93 2.45
N LYS A 27 10.64 8.08 3.22
CA LYS A 27 10.83 6.62 3.19
C LYS A 27 10.44 6.01 1.85
N ILE A 28 9.30 6.41 1.29
CA ILE A 28 8.87 5.97 -0.04
C ILE A 28 9.93 6.39 -1.07
N SER A 29 10.40 7.65 -1.06
CA SER A 29 11.36 8.15 -2.04
C SER A 29 12.73 7.45 -1.98
N GLN A 30 13.15 6.98 -0.82
CA GLN A 30 14.38 6.21 -0.64
C GLN A 30 14.30 4.82 -1.27
N ASN A 31 13.11 4.22 -1.28
CA ASN A 31 12.84 2.91 -1.87
C ASN A 31 12.33 2.97 -3.31
N TRP A 32 12.00 4.16 -3.78
CA TRP A 32 11.54 4.39 -5.13
C TRP A 32 12.74 4.48 -6.06
N THR A 33 12.80 3.61 -7.05
CA THR A 33 13.87 3.66 -8.05
C THR A 33 13.94 5.01 -8.76
N THR A 34 15.12 5.35 -9.26
CA THR A 34 15.38 6.63 -9.98
C THR A 34 14.69 6.70 -11.35
N ASP A 35 14.01 5.65 -11.77
CA ASP A 35 13.34 5.57 -13.06
C ASP A 35 12.34 6.71 -13.23
N SER A 36 12.41 7.38 -14.35
CA SER A 36 11.44 8.36 -14.83
C SER A 36 10.46 7.68 -15.80
N ASN A 37 9.37 8.33 -16.07
CA ASN A 37 8.40 7.87 -17.08
C ASN A 37 7.59 6.62 -16.67
N LEU A 38 7.24 6.51 -15.39
CA LEU A 38 6.49 5.39 -14.83
C LEU A 38 4.97 5.59 -14.93
N ARG A 39 4.23 4.50 -15.15
CA ARG A 39 2.78 4.43 -15.04
C ARG A 39 2.43 4.07 -13.59
N ILE A 40 1.87 5.02 -12.87
CA ILE A 40 1.70 4.92 -11.42
C ILE A 40 0.23 5.01 -11.05
N ALA A 41 -0.25 4.10 -10.21
CA ALA A 41 -1.52 4.25 -9.52
C ALA A 41 -1.30 4.35 -8.01
N LEU A 42 -2.14 5.16 -7.38
CA LEU A 42 -2.19 5.33 -5.94
C LEU A 42 -3.61 4.99 -5.48
N ILE A 43 -3.74 4.01 -4.59
CA ILE A 43 -5.02 3.57 -4.03
C ILE A 43 -5.14 4.01 -2.58
N GLY A 44 -6.25 4.66 -2.26
CA GLY A 44 -6.59 5.13 -0.92
C GLY A 44 -6.41 6.63 -0.74
N PHE A 45 -6.08 7.07 0.48
CA PHE A 45 -5.91 8.50 0.78
C PHE A 45 -4.47 8.95 0.49
N GLY A 46 -4.17 9.10 -0.78
CA GLY A 46 -2.81 9.43 -1.24
C GLY A 46 -2.52 10.89 -1.53
N SER A 47 -3.49 11.78 -1.28
CA SER A 47 -3.36 13.21 -1.61
C SER A 47 -2.13 13.89 -0.98
N ALA A 48 -1.73 13.45 0.21
CA ALA A 48 -0.55 13.96 0.90
C ALA A 48 0.78 13.56 0.25
N TYR A 49 0.75 12.68 -0.75
CA TYR A 49 1.93 12.09 -1.41
C TYR A 49 2.00 12.39 -2.91
N LEU A 50 1.09 13.21 -3.42
CA LEU A 50 1.01 13.54 -4.85
C LEU A 50 2.27 14.16 -5.43
N ASP A 51 2.90 15.07 -4.69
CA ASP A 51 4.15 15.72 -5.12
C ASP A 51 5.30 14.71 -5.31
N LEU A 52 5.30 13.65 -4.51
CA LEU A 52 6.28 12.58 -4.62
C LEU A 52 6.11 11.79 -5.93
N VAL A 53 4.86 11.52 -6.30
CA VAL A 53 4.50 10.68 -7.45
C VAL A 53 4.60 11.47 -8.76
N ASN A 54 4.10 12.71 -8.77
CA ASN A 54 3.98 13.54 -9.97
C ASN A 54 5.33 13.84 -10.65
N ARG A 55 6.42 13.87 -9.89
CA ARG A 55 7.77 14.15 -10.42
C ARG A 55 8.35 13.05 -11.29
N LYS A 56 7.83 11.83 -11.20
CA LYS A 56 8.38 10.62 -11.85
C LYS A 56 7.40 9.92 -12.76
N ALA A 57 6.14 10.35 -12.78
CA ALA A 57 5.10 9.67 -13.51
C ALA A 57 5.00 10.15 -14.96
N GLN A 58 4.92 9.20 -15.89
CA GLN A 58 4.41 9.44 -17.25
C GLN A 58 2.88 9.61 -17.21
N SER A 59 2.23 8.70 -16.48
CA SER A 59 0.81 8.75 -16.18
C SER A 59 0.57 8.43 -14.71
N PHE A 60 -0.45 9.07 -14.16
CA PHE A 60 -0.75 8.94 -12.74
C PHE A 60 -2.27 8.86 -12.53
N PHE A 61 -2.70 7.89 -11.72
CA PHE A 61 -4.09 7.70 -11.33
C PHE A 61 -4.22 7.71 -9.81
N LEU A 62 -5.16 8.49 -9.29
CA LEU A 62 -5.56 8.45 -7.89
C LEU A 62 -6.90 7.70 -7.78
N LEU A 63 -6.86 6.52 -7.22
CA LEU A 63 -7.99 5.62 -7.08
C LEU A 63 -8.50 5.64 -5.64
N ILE A 64 -9.74 6.01 -5.45
CA ILE A 64 -10.35 6.10 -4.13
C ILE A 64 -11.34 4.95 -3.97
N PRO A 65 -11.11 4.01 -3.05
CA PRO A 65 -12.06 2.95 -2.77
C PRO A 65 -13.45 3.50 -2.43
N MET A 66 -14.51 2.92 -3.00
CA MET A 66 -15.90 3.35 -2.77
C MET A 66 -16.26 3.40 -1.28
N LEU A 67 -15.68 2.50 -0.47
CA LEU A 67 -15.88 2.47 0.98
C LEU A 67 -15.41 3.75 1.68
N HIS A 68 -14.48 4.50 1.10
CA HIS A 68 -13.99 5.76 1.64
C HIS A 68 -14.85 6.97 1.30
N GLY A 69 -15.80 6.84 0.37
CA GLY A 69 -16.66 7.91 -0.13
C GLY A 69 -16.07 8.67 -1.30
N LEU A 70 -16.89 9.52 -1.94
CA LEU A 70 -16.48 10.35 -3.07
C LEU A 70 -15.63 11.52 -2.58
N TYR A 71 -14.47 11.68 -3.15
CA TYR A 71 -13.59 12.80 -2.92
C TYR A 71 -13.01 13.33 -4.23
N HIS A 72 -13.31 14.58 -4.55
CA HIS A 72 -12.72 15.25 -5.70
C HIS A 72 -11.39 15.88 -5.32
N PHE A 73 -10.34 15.42 -5.95
CA PHE A 73 -9.02 16.03 -5.89
C PHE A 73 -8.74 16.71 -7.23
N SER A 74 -8.69 18.02 -7.24
CA SER A 74 -8.32 18.78 -8.43
C SER A 74 -6.84 19.09 -8.41
N LEU A 75 -6.07 18.44 -9.26
CA LEU A 75 -4.73 18.90 -9.64
C LEU A 75 -4.86 19.81 -10.85
N LYS A 76 -4.67 21.09 -10.64
CA LYS A 76 -4.54 22.24 -11.54
C LYS A 76 -5.23 22.27 -12.92
N LYS A 77 -5.69 21.17 -13.53
CA LYS A 77 -6.52 21.16 -14.77
C LYS A 77 -7.14 19.81 -15.14
N ASN A 78 -6.60 18.67 -14.66
CA ASN A 78 -7.15 17.37 -15.00
C ASN A 78 -7.54 16.62 -13.73
N ASN A 79 -8.79 16.15 -13.67
CA ASN A 79 -9.22 15.29 -12.57
C ASN A 79 -8.69 13.88 -12.84
N LEU A 80 -7.62 13.50 -12.14
CA LEU A 80 -7.01 12.17 -12.22
C LEU A 80 -7.54 11.23 -11.12
N THR A 81 -8.68 11.57 -10.53
CA THR A 81 -9.27 10.86 -9.40
C THR A 81 -10.47 10.07 -9.87
N ALA A 82 -10.49 8.78 -9.59
CA ALA A 82 -11.63 7.90 -9.82
C ALA A 82 -12.05 7.20 -8.53
N SER A 83 -13.36 7.11 -8.29
CA SER A 83 -13.90 6.21 -7.27
C SER A 83 -13.99 4.81 -7.85
N VAL A 84 -13.41 3.83 -7.16
CA VAL A 84 -13.23 2.48 -7.71
C VAL A 84 -13.66 1.39 -6.72
N ASN A 85 -14.04 0.25 -7.28
CA ASN A 85 -14.08 -0.99 -6.53
C ASN A 85 -12.64 -1.52 -6.48
N GLU A 86 -12.06 -1.62 -5.28
CA GLU A 86 -10.70 -2.07 -5.05
C GLU A 86 -10.45 -3.54 -5.46
N TYR A 87 -11.51 -4.29 -5.69
CA TYR A 87 -11.47 -5.69 -6.14
C TYR A 87 -11.63 -5.84 -7.66
N ASN A 88 -11.91 -4.73 -8.37
CA ASN A 88 -12.04 -4.66 -9.83
C ASN A 88 -11.63 -3.27 -10.30
N LEU A 89 -10.34 -3.08 -10.51
CA LEU A 89 -9.77 -1.78 -10.88
C LEU A 89 -10.04 -1.48 -12.36
N PRO A 90 -10.45 -0.24 -12.71
CA PRO A 90 -10.63 0.18 -14.10
C PRO A 90 -9.27 0.46 -14.76
N ILE A 91 -8.41 -0.54 -14.75
CA ILE A 91 -7.03 -0.48 -15.23
C ILE A 91 -6.77 -1.74 -16.05
N ASP A 92 -6.15 -1.58 -17.22
CA ASP A 92 -5.82 -2.68 -18.11
C ASP A 92 -4.77 -3.63 -17.50
N ASP A 93 -4.74 -4.85 -17.98
CA ASP A 93 -3.75 -5.84 -17.59
C ASP A 93 -2.33 -5.35 -17.92
N LEU A 94 -1.38 -5.60 -17.03
CA LEU A 94 0.04 -5.31 -17.24
C LEU A 94 0.34 -3.84 -17.59
N SER A 95 -0.49 -2.92 -17.14
CA SER A 95 -0.41 -1.51 -17.52
C SER A 95 0.21 -0.58 -16.47
N LEU A 96 0.50 -1.07 -15.25
CA LEU A 96 1.12 -0.28 -14.18
C LEU A 96 2.54 -0.73 -13.88
N ASP A 97 3.43 0.23 -13.73
CA ASP A 97 4.80 -0.03 -13.26
C ASP A 97 4.88 0.01 -11.72
N ARG A 98 4.04 0.86 -11.09
CA ARG A 98 4.00 1.02 -9.63
C ARG A 98 2.57 1.17 -9.12
N LEU A 99 2.29 0.47 -8.03
CA LEU A 99 1.05 0.62 -7.28
C LEU A 99 1.37 1.00 -5.83
N LEU A 100 0.93 2.17 -5.41
CA LEU A 100 1.10 2.65 -4.03
C LEU A 100 -0.23 2.55 -3.28
N VAL A 101 -0.26 1.79 -2.18
CA VAL A 101 -1.45 1.54 -1.37
C VAL A 101 -1.27 2.19 -0.01
N ILE A 102 -2.05 3.25 0.24
CA ILE A 102 -1.98 4.04 1.49
C ILE A 102 -3.39 4.25 2.02
N HIS A 103 -3.61 3.94 3.29
CA HIS A 103 -4.92 4.06 3.94
C HIS A 103 -6.06 3.36 3.20
N SER A 104 -5.77 2.20 2.65
CA SER A 104 -6.74 1.37 1.95
C SER A 104 -6.63 -0.10 2.39
N PHE A 105 -5.42 -0.64 2.48
CA PHE A 105 -5.19 -2.05 2.76
C PHE A 105 -5.77 -2.51 4.10
N GLU A 106 -5.74 -1.65 5.11
CA GLU A 106 -6.27 -1.88 6.46
C GLU A 106 -7.81 -1.92 6.53
N TYR A 107 -8.51 -1.50 5.47
CA TYR A 107 -9.97 -1.51 5.39
C TYR A 107 -10.53 -2.61 4.50
N LEU A 108 -9.68 -3.38 3.82
CA LEU A 108 -10.10 -4.43 2.92
C LEU A 108 -10.75 -5.60 3.67
N ASN A 109 -11.85 -6.09 3.15
CA ASN A 109 -12.49 -7.32 3.61
C ASN A 109 -11.74 -8.55 3.10
N ASP A 110 -11.27 -8.52 1.85
CA ASP A 110 -10.54 -9.61 1.22
C ASP A 110 -9.22 -9.13 0.60
N HIS A 111 -8.13 -9.32 1.35
CA HIS A 111 -6.78 -8.97 0.91
C HIS A 111 -6.30 -9.81 -0.27
N LYS A 112 -6.79 -11.05 -0.38
CA LYS A 112 -6.39 -11.97 -1.46
C LYS A 112 -6.96 -11.52 -2.80
N ILE A 113 -8.24 -11.14 -2.86
CA ILE A 113 -8.86 -10.64 -4.09
C ILE A 113 -8.18 -9.34 -4.51
N PHE A 114 -7.96 -8.41 -3.59
CA PHE A 114 -7.25 -7.16 -3.85
C PHE A 114 -5.84 -7.40 -4.40
N LEU A 115 -5.06 -8.28 -3.78
CA LEU A 115 -3.69 -8.57 -4.23
C LEU A 115 -3.68 -9.25 -5.62
N ARG A 116 -4.65 -10.10 -5.93
CA ARG A 116 -4.79 -10.68 -7.27
C ARG A 116 -5.11 -9.64 -8.32
N GLU A 117 -6.00 -8.71 -8.00
CA GLU A 117 -6.36 -7.60 -8.87
C GLU A 117 -5.17 -6.65 -9.07
N SER A 118 -4.46 -6.32 -8.01
CA SER A 118 -3.19 -5.57 -8.07
C SER A 118 -2.16 -6.27 -8.95
N TRP A 119 -2.07 -7.61 -8.81
CA TRP A 119 -1.17 -8.42 -9.62
C TRP A 119 -1.53 -8.40 -11.10
N ARG A 120 -2.82 -8.43 -11.47
CA ARG A 120 -3.32 -8.30 -12.83
C ARG A 120 -2.90 -6.98 -13.46
N ALA A 121 -3.17 -5.87 -12.77
CA ALA A 121 -2.91 -4.53 -13.26
C ALA A 121 -1.42 -4.18 -13.39
N LEU A 122 -0.58 -4.73 -12.50
CA LEU A 122 0.88 -4.49 -12.53
C LEU A 122 1.56 -5.17 -13.72
N ASP A 123 2.53 -4.48 -14.31
CA ASP A 123 3.43 -5.02 -15.34
C ASP A 123 4.22 -6.22 -14.81
N LYS A 124 4.85 -7.00 -15.70
CA LYS A 124 5.67 -8.19 -15.34
C LYS A 124 6.76 -7.87 -14.32
N ASN A 125 7.31 -6.66 -14.39
CA ASN A 125 8.31 -6.13 -13.47
C ASN A 125 7.73 -5.12 -12.47
N GLY A 126 6.41 -5.00 -12.42
CA GLY A 126 5.72 -4.03 -11.58
C GLY A 126 5.93 -4.26 -10.08
N GLU A 127 5.89 -3.18 -9.32
CA GLU A 127 6.10 -3.19 -7.87
C GLU A 127 4.88 -2.61 -7.14
N ILE A 128 4.56 -3.21 -6.00
CA ILE A 128 3.55 -2.71 -5.07
C ILE A 128 4.23 -2.20 -3.80
N PHE A 129 3.78 -1.04 -3.34
CA PHE A 129 4.14 -0.45 -2.06
C PHE A 129 2.91 -0.42 -1.18
N ILE A 130 2.97 -1.05 -0.02
CA ILE A 130 1.87 -1.08 0.93
C ILE A 130 2.31 -0.43 2.22
N ILE A 131 1.54 0.55 2.69
CA ILE A 131 1.77 1.27 3.94
C ILE A 131 0.59 1.01 4.86
N VAL A 132 0.87 0.37 5.99
CA VAL A 132 -0.16 -0.06 6.95
C VAL A 132 0.24 0.23 8.38
N PRO A 133 -0.75 0.39 9.29
CA PRO A 133 -0.51 0.49 10.72
C PRO A 133 0.14 -0.77 11.28
N HIS A 134 1.17 -0.60 12.12
CA HIS A 134 1.86 -1.70 12.78
C HIS A 134 1.12 -2.15 14.05
N SER A 135 1.00 -3.47 14.24
CA SER A 135 0.22 -4.05 15.35
C SER A 135 0.81 -3.78 16.74
N PHE A 136 2.11 -3.61 16.85
CA PHE A 136 2.81 -3.41 18.11
C PHE A 136 3.27 -1.97 18.33
N GLY A 137 3.08 -1.10 17.33
CA GLY A 137 3.61 0.26 17.34
C GLY A 137 2.95 1.20 18.35
N LEU A 138 3.69 2.26 18.72
CA LEU A 138 3.23 3.32 19.62
C LEU A 138 1.95 4.04 19.13
N TRP A 139 1.69 3.98 17.83
CA TRP A 139 0.54 4.61 17.18
C TRP A 139 -0.74 3.78 17.22
N ARG A 140 -0.69 2.51 17.64
CA ARG A 140 -1.84 1.60 17.65
C ARG A 140 -3.05 2.18 18.38
N ARG A 141 -2.84 2.74 19.59
CA ARG A 141 -3.91 3.36 20.38
C ARG A 141 -4.47 4.61 19.70
N TYR A 142 -3.59 5.41 19.08
CA TYR A 142 -3.99 6.61 18.36
C TYR A 142 -4.85 6.24 17.15
N TYR A 143 -4.47 5.27 16.36
CA TYR A 143 -5.27 4.80 15.23
C TYR A 143 -6.65 4.31 15.67
N LYS A 144 -6.72 3.51 16.73
CA LYS A 144 -7.99 2.98 17.26
C LYS A 144 -8.95 4.10 17.68
N ASN A 145 -8.45 5.19 18.22
CA ASN A 145 -9.26 6.29 18.71
C ASN A 145 -9.69 7.29 17.62
N ASN A 146 -8.86 7.48 16.58
CA ASN A 146 -9.03 8.53 15.58
C ASN A 146 -9.48 8.02 14.20
N PHE A 147 -9.18 6.79 13.87
CA PHE A 147 -9.47 6.18 12.57
C PHE A 147 -10.24 4.88 12.78
N PHE A 148 -11.55 4.93 12.86
CA PHE A 148 -12.44 3.82 13.19
C PHE A 148 -11.99 2.45 12.65
N ALA A 149 -11.82 1.48 13.58
CA ALA A 149 -11.64 0.05 13.31
C ALA A 149 -10.56 -0.32 12.27
N LEU A 150 -9.43 0.39 12.26
CA LEU A 150 -8.28 0.04 11.45
C LEU A 150 -7.73 -1.34 11.84
N ARG A 151 -7.68 -2.24 10.88
CA ARG A 151 -6.87 -3.43 11.02
C ARG A 151 -5.39 -3.02 11.07
N THR A 152 -4.67 -3.57 12.02
CA THR A 152 -3.22 -3.41 12.13
C THR A 152 -2.54 -4.70 11.67
N PHE A 153 -1.30 -4.61 11.21
CA PHE A 153 -0.59 -5.74 10.64
C PHE A 153 0.74 -5.99 11.35
N THR A 154 1.13 -7.24 11.39
CA THR A 154 2.50 -7.64 11.66
C THR A 154 3.23 -7.82 10.33
N ILE A 155 4.57 -7.71 10.36
CA ILE A 155 5.37 -7.96 9.16
C ILE A 155 5.23 -9.40 8.67
N PHE A 156 5.07 -10.34 9.58
CA PHE A 156 4.90 -11.75 9.26
C PHE A 156 3.61 -12.00 8.46
N GLU A 157 2.51 -11.37 8.89
CA GLU A 157 1.22 -11.44 8.20
C GLU A 157 1.30 -10.82 6.80
N LEU A 158 1.87 -9.62 6.67
CA LEU A 158 2.05 -8.96 5.38
C LEU A 158 2.89 -9.79 4.41
N ASN A 159 4.01 -10.31 4.89
CA ASN A 159 4.90 -11.15 4.09
C ASN A 159 4.17 -12.41 3.58
N SER A 160 3.43 -13.09 4.46
CA SER A 160 2.62 -14.25 4.10
C SER A 160 1.55 -13.92 3.07
N LEU A 161 0.81 -12.81 3.25
CA LEU A 161 -0.20 -12.36 2.28
C LEU A 161 0.41 -12.10 0.91
N LEU A 162 1.56 -11.42 0.84
CA LEU A 162 2.23 -11.09 -0.42
C LEU A 162 2.74 -12.34 -1.13
N VAL A 163 3.48 -13.20 -0.43
CA VAL A 163 4.06 -14.43 -1.01
C VAL A 163 2.97 -15.37 -1.52
N ASN A 164 1.90 -15.55 -0.76
CA ASN A 164 0.77 -16.42 -1.15
C ASN A 164 -0.01 -15.88 -2.36
N ASN A 165 0.15 -14.60 -2.70
CA ASN A 165 -0.49 -13.95 -3.85
C ASN A 165 0.51 -13.53 -4.94
N PHE A 166 1.64 -14.25 -5.05
CA PHE A 166 2.65 -14.09 -6.12
C PHE A 166 3.37 -12.76 -6.13
N PHE A 167 3.61 -12.20 -4.96
CA PHE A 167 4.53 -11.09 -4.78
C PHE A 167 5.78 -11.56 -4.03
N THR A 168 6.93 -11.04 -4.42
CA THR A 168 8.20 -11.23 -3.71
C THR A 168 8.54 -9.96 -2.96
N PRO A 169 8.50 -9.92 -1.61
CA PRO A 169 8.95 -8.79 -0.83
C PRO A 169 10.41 -8.45 -1.14
N ILE A 170 10.69 -7.16 -1.36
CA ILE A 170 12.02 -6.64 -1.71
C ILE A 170 12.61 -5.85 -0.56
N SER A 171 11.83 -4.96 0.03
CA SER A 171 12.25 -4.16 1.17
C SER A 171 11.15 -3.97 2.18
N ILE A 172 11.55 -3.86 3.42
CA ILE A 172 10.68 -3.61 4.57
C ILE A 172 11.28 -2.44 5.33
N ASP A 173 10.50 -1.40 5.48
CA ASP A 173 10.84 -0.23 6.27
C ASP A 173 9.84 -0.02 7.39
N TYR A 174 10.32 0.58 8.45
CA TYR A 174 9.54 0.98 9.60
C TYR A 174 9.62 2.48 9.79
N SER A 175 8.53 3.10 10.26
CA SER A 175 8.49 4.55 10.47
C SER A 175 7.54 4.95 11.59
N LEU A 176 7.55 6.24 11.95
CA LEU A 176 6.74 6.82 13.03
C LEU A 176 7.10 6.26 14.41
N PHE A 177 8.36 6.46 14.80
CA PHE A 177 8.92 6.00 16.09
C PHE A 177 8.66 6.94 17.26
N PHE A 178 7.86 7.96 17.10
CA PHE A 178 7.50 8.92 18.14
C PHE A 178 6.02 8.80 18.54
N PRO A 179 5.67 9.09 19.80
CA PRO A 179 4.27 9.10 20.23
C PRO A 179 3.46 10.24 19.58
N PRO A 180 2.25 9.96 19.06
CA PRO A 180 1.44 10.95 18.33
C PRO A 180 0.79 12.02 19.22
N ASN A 181 0.65 11.79 20.52
CA ASN A 181 -0.18 12.61 21.41
C ASN A 181 0.55 13.78 22.07
N ASN A 182 1.81 14.05 21.74
CA ASN A 182 2.59 15.08 22.39
C ASN A 182 3.36 15.94 21.37
N ASN A 183 3.09 17.24 21.40
CA ASN A 183 3.73 18.22 20.52
C ASN A 183 5.26 18.25 20.62
N TYR A 184 5.83 17.92 21.78
CA TYR A 184 7.27 17.85 21.97
C TYR A 184 7.91 16.75 21.12
N PHE A 185 7.29 15.58 21.08
CA PHE A 185 7.86 14.43 20.35
C PHE A 185 7.82 14.61 18.85
N PHE A 186 6.76 15.14 18.28
CA PHE A 186 6.73 15.31 16.83
C PHE A 186 7.61 16.47 16.34
N LYS A 187 7.89 17.48 17.17
CA LYS A 187 8.92 18.50 16.85
C LYS A 187 10.31 17.89 16.73
N LYS A 188 10.59 16.83 17.48
CA LYS A 188 11.83 16.05 17.43
C LYS A 188 11.72 14.74 16.62
N ALA A 189 10.70 14.61 15.78
CA ALA A 189 10.40 13.39 15.04
C ALA A 189 11.60 12.87 14.24
N SER A 190 12.39 13.74 13.61
CA SER A 190 13.58 13.35 12.84
C SER A 190 14.63 12.62 13.69
N PHE A 191 14.79 13.02 14.95
CA PHE A 191 15.69 12.33 15.89
C PHE A 191 15.13 10.93 16.24
N PHE A 192 13.84 10.86 16.59
CA PHE A 192 13.19 9.58 16.91
C PHE A 192 13.18 8.62 15.71
N GLU A 193 12.99 9.11 14.50
CA GLU A 193 13.10 8.30 13.29
C GLU A 193 14.50 7.71 13.11
N LYS A 194 15.55 8.53 13.32
CA LYS A 194 16.94 8.08 13.17
C LYS A 194 17.32 7.02 14.20
N VAL A 195 16.94 7.20 15.45
CA VAL A 195 17.24 6.25 16.54
C VAL A 195 16.34 5.02 16.45
N GLY A 196 15.04 5.24 16.27
CA GLY A 196 14.03 4.18 16.22
C GLY A 196 14.26 3.20 15.07
N SER A 197 14.55 3.71 13.88
CA SER A 197 14.80 2.86 12.70
C SER A 197 16.04 1.98 12.83
N ARG A 198 16.95 2.28 13.76
CA ARG A 198 18.16 1.48 13.96
C ARG A 198 17.98 0.39 15.02
N PHE A 199 17.18 0.66 16.07
CA PHE A 199 17.16 -0.20 17.26
C PHE A 199 15.75 -0.66 17.68
N PHE A 200 14.68 -0.02 17.22
CA PHE A 200 13.36 -0.17 17.84
C PHE A 200 12.22 -0.43 16.85
N ASN A 201 12.45 -1.22 15.81
CA ASN A 201 11.47 -1.51 14.76
C ASN A 201 10.11 -1.98 15.31
N PHE A 202 10.10 -2.65 16.46
CA PHE A 202 8.90 -3.11 17.14
C PHE A 202 7.94 -1.97 17.51
N PHE A 203 8.47 -0.79 17.84
CA PHE A 203 7.67 0.38 18.27
C PHE A 203 7.23 1.29 17.12
N ALA A 204 7.57 0.98 15.90
CA ALA A 204 7.18 1.76 14.74
C ALA A 204 5.67 1.87 14.60
N GLY A 205 5.16 3.04 14.20
CA GLY A 205 3.73 3.26 13.98
C GLY A 205 3.22 2.63 12.70
N VAL A 206 4.06 2.55 11.66
CA VAL A 206 3.71 1.99 10.35
C VAL A 206 4.77 1.04 9.83
N ILE A 207 4.33 0.07 9.02
CA ILE A 207 5.15 -0.78 8.18
C ILE A 207 4.99 -0.29 6.75
N ILE A 208 6.11 -0.14 6.05
CA ILE A 208 6.18 0.15 4.62
C ILE A 208 6.82 -1.07 3.97
N ILE A 209 6.08 -1.80 3.17
CA ILE A 209 6.60 -2.96 2.46
C ILE A 209 6.56 -2.73 0.95
N LYS A 210 7.68 -2.98 0.30
CA LYS A 210 7.81 -2.99 -1.15
C LYS A 210 7.92 -4.44 -1.62
N ALA A 211 7.11 -4.81 -2.59
CA ALA A 211 7.17 -6.14 -3.18
C ALA A 211 7.09 -6.06 -4.71
N LYS A 212 7.75 -6.99 -5.38
CA LYS A 212 7.75 -7.13 -6.83
C LYS A 212 6.77 -8.23 -7.24
N LYS A 213 6.08 -8.04 -8.35
CA LYS A 213 5.28 -9.07 -8.99
C LYS A 213 6.15 -10.26 -9.38
N ASN A 214 5.79 -11.46 -8.91
CA ASN A 214 6.49 -12.70 -9.26
C ASN A 214 5.74 -13.42 -10.39
N TYR A 215 6.02 -13.00 -11.61
CA TYR A 215 5.36 -13.54 -12.80
C TYR A 215 5.69 -15.00 -13.03
N SER A 216 6.93 -15.43 -12.79
CA SER A 216 7.37 -16.80 -13.01
C SER A 216 6.71 -17.80 -12.05
N ALA A 217 6.52 -17.44 -10.79
CA ALA A 217 5.85 -18.31 -9.82
C ALA A 217 4.38 -18.54 -10.16
N ALA A 218 3.69 -17.53 -10.71
CA ALA A 218 2.31 -17.66 -11.16
C ALA A 218 2.18 -18.67 -12.31
N ILE A 219 3.03 -18.57 -13.33
CA ILE A 219 3.05 -19.48 -14.48
C ILE A 219 3.34 -20.92 -14.04
N LEU A 220 4.32 -21.13 -13.16
CA LEU A 220 4.66 -22.47 -12.68
C LEU A 220 3.50 -23.12 -11.92
N LYS A 221 2.77 -22.35 -11.11
CA LYS A 221 1.60 -22.86 -10.40
C LYS A 221 0.50 -23.26 -11.37
N GLU A 222 0.24 -22.46 -12.38
CA GLU A 222 -0.78 -22.73 -13.40
C GLU A 222 -0.44 -24.00 -14.20
N ARG A 223 0.80 -24.15 -14.65
CA ARG A 223 1.28 -25.36 -15.32
C ARG A 223 1.14 -26.62 -14.45
N ASN A 224 1.43 -26.51 -13.16
CA ASN A 224 1.28 -27.63 -12.23
C ASN A 224 -0.18 -28.02 -11.99
N ILE A 225 -1.10 -27.04 -12.00
CA ILE A 225 -2.55 -27.32 -11.90
C ILE A 225 -3.03 -28.04 -13.17
N ILE A 226 -2.62 -27.59 -14.34
CA ILE A 226 -2.97 -28.22 -15.63
C ILE A 226 -2.46 -29.67 -15.68
N LYS A 227 -1.17 -29.91 -15.34
CA LYS A 227 -0.61 -31.26 -15.28
C LYS A 227 -1.38 -32.18 -14.35
N ARG A 228 -1.78 -31.71 -13.16
CA ARG A 228 -2.56 -32.51 -12.20
C ARG A 228 -3.95 -32.84 -12.72
N LYS A 229 -4.61 -31.93 -13.43
CA LYS A 229 -5.92 -32.17 -14.04
C LYS A 229 -5.84 -33.21 -15.17
N THR A 230 -4.85 -33.10 -16.06
CA THR A 230 -4.64 -34.06 -17.14
C THR A 230 -4.30 -35.47 -16.61
N THR A 231 -3.42 -35.57 -15.62
CA THR A 231 -3.09 -36.88 -15.00
C THR A 231 -4.29 -37.51 -14.27
N ARG A 232 -5.21 -36.69 -13.73
CA ARG A 232 -6.42 -37.19 -13.08
C ARG A 232 -7.48 -37.65 -14.09
N ALA A 233 -7.62 -36.94 -15.21
CA ALA A 233 -8.51 -37.33 -16.29
C ALA A 233 -8.07 -38.67 -16.92
N SER A 234 -6.79 -38.81 -17.28
CA SER A 234 -6.26 -40.05 -17.86
C SER A 234 -6.33 -41.29 -16.96
N ARG A 235 -6.48 -41.09 -15.62
CA ARG A 235 -6.72 -42.23 -14.70
C ARG A 235 -8.19 -42.63 -14.59
N VAL A 236 -9.11 -41.71 -14.89
CA VAL A 236 -10.55 -42.00 -14.88
C VAL A 236 -10.96 -42.74 -16.15
N ASP A 237 -10.30 -42.44 -17.29
CA ASP A 237 -10.56 -43.11 -18.58
C ASP A 237 -9.88 -44.50 -18.69
N ALA A 238 -9.14 -44.93 -17.67
CA ALA A 238 -8.43 -46.21 -17.62
C ALA A 238 -9.08 -47.25 -16.69
N ILE A 239 -10.31 -46.99 -16.21
CA ILE A 239 -11.17 -47.89 -15.43
C ILE A 239 -12.42 -48.20 -16.24
#